data_294be8883aae94713dda60ccdb4ce3bb
#
_entry.id   294be8883aae94713dda60ccdb4ce3bb
#
_cell.length_a   1.000
_cell.length_b   1.000
_cell.length_c   1.000
_cell.angle_alpha   90.00
_cell.angle_beta   90.00
_cell.angle_gamma   90.00
#
_symmetry.space_group_name_H-M   'P 1'
#
loop_
_entity.id
_entity.type
_entity.pdbx_description
1 polymer ?
#
loop_
_entity_poly.entity_id
_entity_poly.type
_entity_poly.pdbx_seq_one_letter_code
_entity_poly.pdbx_strand_id
1 'polypeptide(L)'
;TEILAMQHYLGIVDDFNNLDIRVELLTGSIKGKKREKLLREIEEGLVDIVIGTHALIEDDVVFKKLGLIVIDEQHRFGVTQRKLLREKGNLANLIVMSATPIPRSLALTIYGDLDISVIDELPAGRTPIKTKWIKDDDDREKMYRFIDDKVSEGRQVYVVAPLIEDSEVLNVKSAQQTFEEYSKIFKNRKIALMHGRLKSKEKQDIMEEFKEGKTDILISTT
;
A
#
# COMPACT_ATOMS: atom_id res chain seq x y z
N THR A 1 0.66 1.31 5.40
CA THR A 1 -0.80 1.42 5.63
C THR A 1 -1.40 0.03 5.86
N GLU A 2 -2.56 -0.07 6.50
CA GLU A 2 -3.24 -1.36 6.71
C GLU A 2 -3.60 -2.05 5.39
N ILE A 3 -3.95 -1.28 4.35
CA ILE A 3 -4.25 -1.81 3.01
C ILE A 3 -3.02 -2.50 2.42
N LEU A 4 -1.86 -1.87 2.49
CA LEU A 4 -0.61 -2.46 1.99
C LEU A 4 -0.22 -3.71 2.79
N ALA A 5 -0.36 -3.66 4.13
CA ALA A 5 -0.11 -4.83 4.98
C ALA A 5 -1.04 -6.00 4.64
N MET A 6 -2.32 -5.72 4.37
CA MET A 6 -3.28 -6.73 3.92
C MET A 6 -2.91 -7.31 2.55
N GLN A 7 -2.48 -6.48 1.60
CA GLN A 7 -2.04 -6.93 0.28
C GLN A 7 -0.82 -7.87 0.38
N HIS A 8 0.18 -7.50 1.18
CA HIS A 8 1.33 -8.37 1.44
C HIS A 8 0.91 -9.68 2.13
N TYR A 9 0.00 -9.59 3.11
CA TYR A 9 -0.51 -10.78 3.79
C TYR A 9 -1.17 -11.75 2.82
N LEU A 10 -2.10 -11.28 1.99
CA LEU A 10 -2.78 -12.12 1.01
C LEU A 10 -1.82 -12.72 -0.02
N GLY A 11 -0.86 -11.94 -0.51
CA GLY A 11 0.14 -12.43 -1.46
C GLY A 11 1.03 -13.52 -0.85
N ILE A 12 1.54 -13.29 0.36
CA ILE A 12 2.39 -14.27 1.04
C ILE A 12 1.63 -15.54 1.43
N VAL A 13 0.38 -15.41 1.89
CA VAL A 13 -0.48 -16.58 2.16
C VAL A 13 -0.68 -17.42 0.88
N ASP A 14 -0.89 -16.76 -0.26
CA ASP A 14 -1.06 -17.45 -1.54
C ASP A 14 0.25 -18.13 -2.01
N ASP A 15 1.37 -17.44 -1.92
CA ASP A 15 2.69 -17.96 -2.29
C ASP A 15 3.11 -19.18 -1.45
N PHE A 16 2.72 -19.22 -0.18
CA PHE A 16 3.08 -20.28 0.76
C PHE A 16 1.96 -21.28 1.06
N ASN A 17 0.84 -21.25 0.30
CA ASN A 17 -0.36 -22.07 0.56
C ASN A 17 -0.12 -23.60 0.57
N ASN A 18 0.94 -24.05 -0.10
CA ASN A 18 1.34 -25.46 -0.19
C ASN A 18 2.41 -25.87 0.84
N LEU A 19 2.82 -24.95 1.72
CA LEU A 19 3.82 -25.19 2.73
C LEU A 19 3.19 -25.10 4.12
N ASP A 20 3.75 -25.84 5.06
CA ASP A 20 3.34 -25.79 6.48
C ASP A 20 3.98 -24.54 7.15
N ILE A 21 3.58 -23.35 6.64
CA ILE A 21 4.04 -22.04 7.11
C ILE A 21 2.83 -21.23 7.56
N ARG A 22 2.86 -20.87 8.83
CA ARG A 22 1.80 -20.05 9.41
C ARG A 22 2.10 -18.55 9.27
N VAL A 23 1.25 -17.88 8.49
CA VAL A 23 1.32 -16.42 8.23
C VAL A 23 0.20 -15.72 8.99
N GLU A 24 0.51 -14.67 9.72
CA GLU A 24 -0.46 -13.88 10.48
C GLU A 24 -0.33 -12.38 10.18
N LEU A 25 -1.46 -11.66 10.34
CA LEU A 25 -1.53 -10.20 10.16
C LEU A 25 -1.71 -9.52 11.50
N LEU A 26 -0.85 -8.53 11.83
CA LEU A 26 -0.98 -7.69 13.02
C LEU A 26 -1.01 -6.21 12.64
N THR A 27 -2.18 -5.60 12.79
CA THR A 27 -2.42 -4.17 12.54
C THR A 27 -3.11 -3.51 13.73
N GLY A 28 -3.17 -2.19 13.75
CA GLY A 28 -3.83 -1.43 14.81
C GLY A 28 -5.35 -1.69 14.93
N SER A 29 -5.98 -2.25 13.90
CA SER A 29 -7.39 -2.65 13.93
C SER A 29 -7.65 -3.94 14.72
N ILE A 30 -6.63 -4.78 14.94
CA ILE A 30 -6.74 -6.02 15.72
C ILE A 30 -6.63 -5.68 17.22
N LYS A 31 -7.71 -5.90 17.99
CA LYS A 31 -7.82 -5.50 19.38
C LYS A 31 -8.36 -6.62 20.28
N GLY A 32 -8.25 -6.42 21.58
CA GLY A 32 -8.81 -7.28 22.63
C GLY A 32 -8.30 -8.72 22.58
N LYS A 33 -9.13 -9.68 22.87
CA LYS A 33 -8.77 -11.10 22.98
C LYS A 33 -8.09 -11.68 21.74
N LYS A 34 -8.44 -11.18 20.54
CA LYS A 34 -7.81 -11.63 19.31
C LYS A 34 -6.35 -11.18 19.25
N ARG A 35 -6.06 -9.92 19.63
CA ARG A 35 -4.69 -9.42 19.73
C ARG A 35 -3.89 -10.19 20.77
N GLU A 36 -4.43 -10.34 21.99
CA GLU A 36 -3.75 -11.03 23.08
C GLU A 36 -3.40 -12.49 22.74
N LYS A 37 -4.30 -13.18 22.04
CA LYS A 37 -4.04 -14.54 21.56
C LYS A 37 -2.88 -14.55 20.54
N LEU A 38 -2.94 -13.65 19.55
CA LEU A 38 -1.93 -13.58 18.49
C LEU A 38 -0.55 -13.24 19.07
N LEU A 39 -0.48 -12.29 20.01
CA LEU A 39 0.79 -11.92 20.66
C LEU A 39 1.42 -13.11 21.40
N ARG A 40 0.63 -13.90 22.11
CA ARG A 40 1.12 -15.12 22.77
C ARG A 40 1.63 -16.15 21.76
N GLU A 41 0.91 -16.36 20.68
CA GLU A 41 1.33 -17.29 19.62
C GLU A 41 2.64 -16.86 18.92
N ILE A 42 2.87 -15.55 18.77
CA ILE A 42 4.14 -14.99 18.27
C ILE A 42 5.26 -15.24 19.28
N GLU A 43 5.02 -14.94 20.56
CA GLU A 43 6.00 -15.14 21.64
C GLU A 43 6.36 -16.63 21.83
N GLU A 44 5.40 -17.52 21.69
CA GLU A 44 5.59 -18.97 21.73
C GLU A 44 6.27 -19.53 20.45
N GLY A 45 6.39 -18.73 19.39
CA GLY A 45 6.97 -19.11 18.10
C GLY A 45 6.10 -20.08 17.31
N LEU A 46 4.80 -19.97 17.44
CA LEU A 46 3.79 -20.72 16.69
C LEU A 46 3.39 -20.02 15.38
N VAL A 47 3.95 -18.86 15.10
CA VAL A 47 3.75 -18.07 13.88
C VAL A 47 5.11 -17.92 13.21
N ASP A 48 5.19 -18.29 11.92
CA ASP A 48 6.44 -18.25 11.16
C ASP A 48 6.66 -16.89 10.52
N ILE A 49 5.61 -16.28 9.99
CA ILE A 49 5.66 -14.97 9.33
C ILE A 49 4.58 -14.06 9.90
N VAL A 50 4.99 -12.89 10.38
CA VAL A 50 4.05 -11.85 10.82
C VAL A 50 4.16 -10.65 9.90
N ILE A 51 3.04 -10.25 9.32
CA ILE A 51 2.94 -9.05 8.49
C ILE A 51 2.14 -8.01 9.25
N GLY A 52 2.55 -6.77 9.18
CA GLY A 52 1.82 -5.74 9.90
C GLY A 52 2.27 -4.31 9.59
N THR A 53 1.72 -3.41 10.34
CA THR A 53 2.05 -1.98 10.32
C THR A 53 2.97 -1.63 11.48
N HIS A 54 2.97 -0.37 11.90
CA HIS A 54 3.67 0.08 13.11
C HIS A 54 3.29 -0.72 14.38
N ALA A 55 2.17 -1.43 14.37
CA ALA A 55 1.76 -2.33 15.46
C ALA A 55 2.81 -3.40 15.79
N LEU A 56 3.69 -3.77 14.85
CA LEU A 56 4.80 -4.71 15.08
C LEU A 56 5.94 -4.12 15.91
N ILE A 57 6.00 -2.79 16.05
CA ILE A 57 7.07 -2.09 16.79
C ILE A 57 6.69 -1.92 18.26
N GLU A 58 5.40 -2.03 18.60
CA GLU A 58 4.89 -1.86 19.95
C GLU A 58 5.60 -2.82 20.93
N ASP A 59 5.84 -2.38 22.16
CA ASP A 59 6.67 -3.10 23.15
C ASP A 59 6.10 -4.45 23.54
N ASP A 60 4.78 -4.63 23.47
CA ASP A 60 4.07 -5.88 23.77
C ASP A 60 4.25 -6.98 22.71
N VAL A 61 4.82 -6.64 21.55
CA VAL A 61 5.14 -7.63 20.50
C VAL A 61 6.52 -8.24 20.79
N VAL A 62 6.54 -9.44 21.28
CA VAL A 62 7.77 -10.20 21.59
C VAL A 62 7.91 -11.37 20.64
N PHE A 63 9.06 -11.52 19.99
CA PHE A 63 9.35 -12.65 19.10
C PHE A 63 10.24 -13.67 19.82
N LYS A 64 9.88 -14.94 19.73
CA LYS A 64 10.70 -16.03 20.30
C LYS A 64 12.09 -16.08 19.68
N LYS A 65 12.17 -15.97 18.34
CA LYS A 65 13.41 -16.01 17.58
C LYS A 65 13.22 -15.29 16.24
N LEU A 66 13.40 -13.98 16.25
CA LEU A 66 13.31 -13.17 15.03
C LEU A 66 14.59 -13.35 14.19
N GLY A 67 14.46 -13.91 12.99
CA GLY A 67 15.58 -14.18 12.08
C GLY A 67 15.69 -13.19 10.93
N LEU A 68 14.55 -12.63 10.46
CA LEU A 68 14.52 -11.71 9.34
C LEU A 68 13.49 -10.60 9.58
N ILE A 69 13.89 -9.38 9.27
CA ILE A 69 13.03 -8.20 9.26
C ILE A 69 13.01 -7.66 7.82
N VAL A 70 11.82 -7.47 7.26
CA VAL A 70 11.63 -6.84 5.95
C VAL A 70 10.82 -5.56 6.13
N ILE A 71 11.37 -4.44 5.69
CA ILE A 71 10.71 -3.13 5.74
C ILE A 71 10.47 -2.66 4.31
N ASP A 72 9.19 -2.58 3.93
CA ASP A 72 8.77 -2.00 2.66
C ASP A 72 8.40 -0.53 2.83
N GLU A 73 8.56 0.27 1.75
CA GLU A 73 8.29 1.71 1.73
C GLU A 73 8.96 2.45 2.91
N GLN A 74 10.25 2.25 3.02
CA GLN A 74 11.11 2.72 4.12
C GLN A 74 10.92 4.19 4.51
N HIS A 75 10.58 5.07 3.57
CA HIS A 75 10.38 6.50 3.85
C HIS A 75 9.28 6.77 4.90
N ARG A 76 8.42 5.79 5.17
CA ARG A 76 7.38 5.83 6.21
C ARG A 76 7.87 5.40 7.59
N PHE A 77 9.11 4.90 7.69
CA PHE A 77 9.73 4.48 8.94
C PHE A 77 10.86 5.42 9.35
N GLY A 78 10.71 6.09 10.49
CA GLY A 78 11.78 6.92 11.07
C GLY A 78 12.99 6.08 11.53
N VAL A 79 14.13 6.75 11.75
CA VAL A 79 15.36 6.12 12.24
C VAL A 79 15.13 5.38 13.57
N THR A 80 14.39 5.98 14.49
CA THR A 80 14.05 5.41 15.80
C THR A 80 13.24 4.12 15.67
N GLN A 81 12.28 4.07 14.75
CA GLN A 81 11.44 2.89 14.55
C GLN A 81 12.22 1.70 14.00
N ARG A 82 13.18 1.95 13.10
CA ARG A 82 14.09 0.92 12.59
C ARG A 82 15.00 0.37 13.70
N LYS A 83 15.50 1.24 14.57
CA LYS A 83 16.29 0.85 15.74
C LYS A 83 15.48 -0.07 16.66
N LEU A 84 14.25 0.31 17.00
CA LEU A 84 13.36 -0.51 17.82
C LEU A 84 13.07 -1.89 17.22
N LEU A 85 12.87 -1.99 15.91
CA LEU A 85 12.71 -3.28 15.25
C LEU A 85 13.98 -4.14 15.32
N ARG A 86 15.16 -3.54 15.14
CA ARG A 86 16.44 -4.26 15.29
C ARG A 86 16.66 -4.76 16.73
N GLU A 87 16.24 -3.98 17.72
CA GLU A 87 16.36 -4.36 19.13
C GLU A 87 15.47 -5.54 19.53
N LYS A 88 14.34 -5.78 18.79
CA LYS A 88 13.48 -6.96 18.98
C LYS A 88 14.13 -8.28 18.54
N GLY A 89 15.19 -8.21 17.71
CA GLY A 89 15.92 -9.39 17.26
C GLY A 89 17.43 -9.13 17.21
N ASN A 90 18.15 -9.45 18.27
CA ASN A 90 19.59 -9.16 18.41
C ASN A 90 20.49 -9.63 17.25
N LEU A 91 20.04 -10.56 16.40
CA LEU A 91 20.78 -11.12 15.27
C LEU A 91 19.91 -11.25 14.00
N ALA A 92 18.78 -10.55 13.95
CA ALA A 92 17.90 -10.62 12.78
C ALA A 92 18.54 -9.90 11.59
N ASN A 93 18.52 -10.55 10.43
CA ASN A 93 18.88 -9.90 9.18
C ASN A 93 17.84 -8.83 8.83
N LEU A 94 18.29 -7.75 8.22
CA LEU A 94 17.42 -6.62 7.84
C LEU A 94 17.46 -6.39 6.34
N ILE A 95 16.28 -6.45 5.72
CA ILE A 95 16.06 -6.03 4.33
C ILE A 95 15.21 -4.78 4.35
N VAL A 96 15.66 -3.75 3.66
CA VAL A 96 14.94 -2.48 3.53
C VAL A 96 14.69 -2.22 2.06
N MET A 97 13.42 -2.01 1.70
CA MET A 97 12.99 -1.78 0.31
C MET A 97 12.45 -0.38 0.13
N SER A 98 12.69 0.22 -1.02
CA SER A 98 12.14 1.51 -1.42
C SER A 98 11.97 1.58 -2.93
N ALA A 99 10.82 2.06 -3.39
CA ALA A 99 10.58 2.33 -4.80
C ALA A 99 11.14 3.71 -5.23
N THR A 100 11.53 4.56 -4.27
CA THR A 100 12.14 5.86 -4.58
C THR A 100 13.64 5.69 -4.83
N PRO A 101 14.18 6.15 -5.98
CA PRO A 101 15.60 6.06 -6.24
C PRO A 101 16.38 6.94 -5.25
N ILE A 102 17.22 6.31 -4.43
CA ILE A 102 18.11 7.00 -3.52
C ILE A 102 19.51 6.98 -4.15
N PRO A 103 20.14 8.13 -4.38
CA PRO A 103 21.52 8.16 -4.89
C PRO A 103 22.43 7.30 -4.01
N ARG A 104 23.28 6.48 -4.64
CA ARG A 104 24.15 5.52 -3.94
C ARG A 104 24.99 6.18 -2.84
N SER A 105 25.50 7.37 -3.09
CA SER A 105 26.26 8.16 -2.10
C SER A 105 25.43 8.54 -0.87
N LEU A 106 24.18 8.93 -1.08
CA LEU A 106 23.25 9.24 0.01
C LEU A 106 22.85 7.98 0.77
N ALA A 107 22.61 6.88 0.06
CA ALA A 107 22.29 5.60 0.67
C ALA A 107 23.44 5.10 1.57
N LEU A 108 24.69 5.18 1.13
CA LEU A 108 25.88 4.86 1.93
C LEU A 108 26.05 5.77 3.17
N THR A 109 25.64 7.02 3.06
CA THR A 109 25.71 7.96 4.20
C THR A 109 24.63 7.66 5.25
N ILE A 110 23.43 7.29 4.80
CA ILE A 110 22.28 7.04 5.69
C ILE A 110 22.28 5.62 6.24
N TYR A 111 22.81 4.67 5.46
CA TYR A 111 22.74 3.22 5.72
C TYR A 111 24.11 2.54 5.64
N GLY A 112 25.16 3.23 6.06
CA GLY A 112 26.55 2.82 5.87
C GLY A 112 26.92 1.41 6.33
N ASP A 113 26.03 0.72 7.05
CA ASP A 113 26.12 -0.64 7.51
C ASP A 113 25.31 -1.65 6.67
N LEU A 114 24.68 -1.21 5.58
CA LEU A 114 23.87 -2.07 4.70
C LEU A 114 24.46 -2.15 3.30
N ASP A 115 24.45 -3.35 2.74
CA ASP A 115 24.75 -3.58 1.33
C ASP A 115 23.56 -3.10 0.46
N ILE A 116 23.88 -2.56 -0.73
CA ILE A 116 22.89 -2.00 -1.64
C ILE A 116 22.75 -2.90 -2.88
N SER A 117 21.54 -3.37 -3.10
CA SER A 117 21.15 -4.04 -4.34
C SER A 117 20.17 -3.18 -5.12
N VAL A 118 20.43 -2.95 -6.40
CA VAL A 118 19.58 -2.16 -7.29
C VAL A 118 18.90 -3.10 -8.28
N ILE A 119 17.56 -3.02 -8.36
CA ILE A 119 16.77 -3.68 -9.39
C ILE A 119 16.48 -2.63 -10.45
N ASP A 120 17.17 -2.70 -11.57
CA ASP A 120 17.13 -1.72 -12.66
C ASP A 120 16.37 -2.22 -13.91
N GLU A 121 15.87 -3.45 -13.86
CA GLU A 121 15.09 -4.05 -14.93
C GLU A 121 13.62 -4.18 -14.55
N LEU A 122 12.74 -4.01 -15.53
CA LEU A 122 11.32 -4.27 -15.36
C LEU A 122 11.04 -5.78 -15.46
N PRO A 123 10.05 -6.30 -14.72
CA PRO A 123 9.60 -7.68 -14.88
C PRO A 123 9.23 -7.99 -16.32
N ALA A 124 9.50 -9.22 -16.76
CA ALA A 124 9.17 -9.68 -18.11
C ALA A 124 7.68 -9.46 -18.43
N GLY A 125 7.39 -8.94 -19.63
CA GLY A 125 6.03 -8.67 -20.09
C GLY A 125 5.43 -7.32 -19.65
N ARG A 126 6.13 -6.52 -18.88
CA ARG A 126 5.65 -5.18 -18.48
C ARG A 126 5.90 -4.18 -19.62
N THR A 127 4.83 -3.60 -20.16
CA THR A 127 4.93 -2.57 -21.19
C THR A 127 5.29 -1.21 -20.59
N PRO A 128 6.10 -0.38 -21.27
CA PRO A 128 6.43 0.98 -20.82
C PRO A 128 5.18 1.83 -20.63
N ILE A 129 5.16 2.60 -19.56
CA ILE A 129 4.07 3.53 -19.26
C ILE A 129 4.22 4.77 -20.15
N LYS A 130 3.12 5.19 -20.79
CA LYS A 130 3.04 6.44 -21.56
C LYS A 130 2.46 7.53 -20.68
N THR A 131 3.21 8.61 -20.47
CA THR A 131 2.76 9.77 -19.71
C THR A 131 2.45 10.91 -20.65
N LYS A 132 1.28 11.56 -20.45
CA LYS A 132 0.89 12.76 -21.19
C LYS A 132 0.51 13.86 -20.21
N TRP A 133 1.00 15.05 -20.42
CA TRP A 133 0.58 16.25 -19.70
C TRP A 133 -0.59 16.91 -20.42
N ILE A 134 -1.69 17.12 -19.69
CA ILE A 134 -2.90 17.81 -20.16
C ILE A 134 -2.72 19.30 -19.89
N LYS A 135 -2.73 20.12 -20.95
CA LYS A 135 -2.38 21.54 -20.86
C LYS A 135 -3.58 22.47 -20.91
N ASP A 136 -4.61 22.10 -21.64
CA ASP A 136 -5.78 22.93 -21.94
C ASP A 136 -7.07 22.11 -21.97
N ASP A 137 -8.19 22.77 -22.21
CA ASP A 137 -9.51 22.15 -22.23
C ASP A 137 -9.71 21.19 -23.41
N ASP A 138 -9.08 21.46 -24.57
CA ASP A 138 -9.12 20.57 -25.72
C ASP A 138 -8.37 19.25 -25.44
N ASP A 139 -7.23 19.32 -24.78
CA ASP A 139 -6.51 18.14 -24.31
C ASP A 139 -7.31 17.39 -23.23
N ARG A 140 -8.07 18.12 -22.39
CA ARG A 140 -8.94 17.50 -21.38
C ARG A 140 -10.09 16.73 -22.00
N GLU A 141 -10.73 17.27 -23.05
CA GLU A 141 -11.75 16.52 -23.77
C GLU A 141 -11.21 15.26 -24.44
N LYS A 142 -10.02 15.35 -25.04
CA LYS A 142 -9.34 14.18 -25.60
C LYS A 142 -9.03 13.14 -24.52
N MET A 143 -8.62 13.55 -23.33
CA MET A 143 -8.41 12.67 -22.18
C MET A 143 -9.71 11.96 -21.79
N TYR A 144 -10.84 12.66 -21.70
CA TYR A 144 -12.12 12.02 -21.35
C TYR A 144 -12.56 10.99 -22.39
N ARG A 145 -12.41 11.29 -23.69
CA ARG A 145 -12.67 10.31 -24.76
C ARG A 145 -11.75 9.09 -24.64
N PHE A 146 -10.47 9.33 -24.43
CA PHE A 146 -9.49 8.25 -24.22
C PHE A 146 -9.82 7.37 -23.01
N ILE A 147 -10.27 7.95 -21.90
CA ILE A 147 -10.74 7.22 -20.71
C ILE A 147 -11.93 6.34 -21.08
N ASP A 148 -12.94 6.89 -21.75
CA ASP A 148 -14.14 6.15 -22.13
C ASP A 148 -13.84 4.97 -23.07
N ASP A 149 -12.95 5.19 -24.06
CA ASP A 149 -12.47 4.15 -24.96
C ASP A 149 -11.76 3.02 -24.17
N LYS A 150 -10.89 3.38 -23.21
CA LYS A 150 -10.16 2.39 -22.43
C LYS A 150 -11.07 1.59 -21.49
N VAL A 151 -12.07 2.24 -20.91
CA VAL A 151 -13.10 1.53 -20.12
C VAL A 151 -13.93 0.61 -21.00
N SER A 152 -14.27 1.03 -22.22
CA SER A 152 -14.97 0.18 -23.19
C SER A 152 -14.17 -1.04 -23.63
N GLU A 153 -12.82 -0.94 -23.62
CA GLU A 153 -11.90 -2.07 -23.83
C GLU A 153 -11.78 -3.01 -22.60
N GLY A 154 -12.53 -2.76 -21.52
CA GLY A 154 -12.49 -3.55 -20.28
C GLY A 154 -11.34 -3.15 -19.33
N ARG A 155 -10.72 -1.98 -19.54
CA ARG A 155 -9.70 -1.44 -18.62
C ARG A 155 -10.34 -0.60 -17.54
N GLN A 156 -9.63 -0.47 -16.43
CA GLN A 156 -10.03 0.37 -15.31
C GLN A 156 -9.19 1.64 -15.24
N VAL A 157 -9.73 2.68 -14.63
CA VAL A 157 -9.09 3.99 -14.49
C VAL A 157 -8.99 4.38 -13.03
N TYR A 158 -7.79 4.83 -12.64
CA TYR A 158 -7.54 5.35 -11.32
C TYR A 158 -7.31 6.86 -11.40
N VAL A 159 -8.10 7.64 -10.66
CA VAL A 159 -8.02 9.11 -10.63
C VAL A 159 -7.56 9.52 -9.24
N VAL A 160 -6.42 10.18 -9.15
CA VAL A 160 -5.89 10.70 -7.89
C VAL A 160 -6.20 12.19 -7.81
N ALA A 161 -7.09 12.56 -6.90
CA ALA A 161 -7.35 13.97 -6.60
C ALA A 161 -6.21 14.54 -5.75
N PRO A 162 -5.60 15.67 -6.15
CA PRO A 162 -4.48 16.23 -5.41
C PRO A 162 -4.90 16.71 -4.02
N LEU A 163 -3.96 16.65 -3.08
CA LEU A 163 -4.08 17.36 -1.80
C LEU A 163 -3.93 18.87 -2.08
N ILE A 164 -4.94 19.65 -1.74
CA ILE A 164 -4.93 21.11 -1.96
C ILE A 164 -4.29 21.81 -0.74
N GLU A 165 -4.42 21.22 0.46
CA GLU A 165 -3.87 21.72 1.73
C GLU A 165 -3.72 20.56 2.73
N ASP A 166 -3.02 20.81 3.86
CA ASP A 166 -2.90 19.86 4.99
C ASP A 166 -4.23 19.62 5.76
N SER A 167 -5.37 19.96 5.14
CA SER A 167 -6.71 19.79 5.70
C SER A 167 -7.42 18.61 5.05
N GLU A 168 -7.64 17.56 5.83
CA GLU A 168 -8.44 16.39 5.38
C GLU A 168 -9.85 16.77 4.87
N VAL A 169 -10.44 17.85 5.42
CA VAL A 169 -11.79 18.30 5.03
C VAL A 169 -11.80 18.84 3.59
N LEU A 170 -10.80 19.64 3.23
CA LEU A 170 -10.67 20.21 1.89
C LEU A 170 -10.29 19.16 0.85
N ASN A 171 -9.48 18.20 1.24
CA ASN A 171 -9.09 17.08 0.38
C ASN A 171 -10.29 16.19 0.02
N VAL A 172 -11.11 15.84 1.00
CA VAL A 172 -12.35 15.09 0.76
C VAL A 172 -13.30 15.89 -0.16
N LYS A 173 -13.41 17.22 0.03
CA LYS A 173 -14.23 18.09 -0.81
C LYS A 173 -13.72 18.13 -2.26
N SER A 174 -12.40 18.18 -2.46
CA SER A 174 -11.79 18.14 -3.81
C SER A 174 -12.07 16.82 -4.52
N ALA A 175 -11.90 15.69 -3.83
CA ALA A 175 -12.21 14.38 -4.39
C ALA A 175 -13.71 14.22 -4.69
N GLN A 176 -14.58 14.77 -3.83
CA GLN A 176 -16.02 14.78 -4.05
C GLN A 176 -16.41 15.60 -5.29
N GLN A 177 -15.81 16.76 -5.49
CA GLN A 177 -16.03 17.59 -6.68
C GLN A 177 -15.59 16.84 -7.96
N THR A 178 -14.43 16.21 -7.93
CA THR A 178 -13.96 15.38 -9.04
C THR A 178 -14.91 14.22 -9.32
N PHE A 179 -15.42 13.57 -8.27
CA PHE A 179 -16.40 12.49 -8.40
C PHE A 179 -17.71 12.98 -9.06
N GLU A 180 -18.21 14.13 -8.66
CA GLU A 180 -19.42 14.72 -9.25
C GLU A 180 -19.20 15.13 -10.72
N GLU A 181 -18.04 15.68 -11.07
CA GLU A 181 -17.67 16.02 -12.43
C GLU A 181 -17.62 14.77 -13.32
N TYR A 182 -16.86 13.74 -12.89
CA TYR A 182 -16.72 12.49 -13.64
C TYR A 182 -18.05 11.74 -13.76
N SER A 183 -18.90 11.78 -12.74
CA SER A 183 -20.24 11.16 -12.78
C SER A 183 -21.17 11.84 -13.80
N LYS A 184 -21.00 13.15 -14.06
CA LYS A 184 -21.74 13.87 -15.10
C LYS A 184 -21.23 13.53 -16.50
N ILE A 185 -19.92 13.35 -16.66
CA ILE A 185 -19.26 13.05 -17.93
C ILE A 185 -19.49 11.57 -18.31
N PHE A 186 -19.26 10.66 -17.41
CA PHE A 186 -19.29 9.21 -17.63
C PHE A 186 -20.57 8.57 -17.08
N LYS A 187 -21.73 9.00 -17.56
CA LYS A 187 -23.06 8.59 -17.04
C LYS A 187 -23.32 7.07 -17.04
N ASN A 188 -22.68 6.35 -17.96
CA ASN A 188 -22.88 4.91 -18.13
C ASN A 188 -21.74 4.08 -17.49
N ARG A 189 -20.87 4.69 -16.69
CA ARG A 189 -19.73 4.02 -16.05
C ARG A 189 -19.95 3.94 -14.55
N LYS A 190 -19.47 2.87 -13.96
CA LYS A 190 -19.46 2.72 -12.50
C LYS A 190 -18.27 3.43 -11.91
N ILE A 191 -18.54 4.46 -11.11
CA ILE A 191 -17.52 5.29 -10.49
C ILE A 191 -17.60 5.11 -8.98
N ALA A 192 -16.47 4.88 -8.33
CA ALA A 192 -16.37 4.85 -6.87
C ALA A 192 -15.46 5.96 -6.35
N LEU A 193 -15.74 6.43 -5.13
CA LEU A 193 -14.95 7.43 -4.43
C LEU A 193 -14.35 6.83 -3.17
N MET A 194 -13.02 6.97 -3.01
CA MET A 194 -12.29 6.53 -1.83
C MET A 194 -11.52 7.70 -1.20
N HIS A 195 -11.67 7.89 0.09
CA HIS A 195 -10.98 8.96 0.84
C HIS A 195 -10.67 8.56 2.28
N GLY A 196 -9.80 9.32 2.95
CA GLY A 196 -9.30 9.04 4.30
C GLY A 196 -10.38 8.78 5.36
N ARG A 197 -11.53 9.47 5.28
CA ARG A 197 -12.63 9.39 6.26
C ARG A 197 -13.51 8.15 6.18
N LEU A 198 -13.40 7.35 5.12
CA LEU A 198 -14.12 6.09 5.02
C LEU A 198 -13.60 5.11 6.08
N LYS A 199 -14.49 4.30 6.63
CA LYS A 199 -14.12 3.21 7.55
C LYS A 199 -13.29 2.17 6.81
N SER A 200 -12.43 1.46 7.55
CA SER A 200 -11.55 0.43 6.97
C SER A 200 -12.32 -0.61 6.15
N LYS A 201 -13.50 -1.02 6.60
CA LYS A 201 -14.35 -1.95 5.87
C LYS A 201 -14.83 -1.38 4.54
N GLU A 202 -15.33 -0.15 4.53
CA GLU A 202 -15.80 0.52 3.31
C GLU A 202 -14.68 0.66 2.26
N LYS A 203 -13.45 1.00 2.73
CA LYS A 203 -12.27 1.05 1.86
C LYS A 203 -11.94 -0.32 1.27
N GLN A 204 -12.04 -1.38 2.07
CA GLN A 204 -11.79 -2.74 1.63
C GLN A 204 -12.83 -3.18 0.59
N ASP A 205 -14.11 -2.95 0.86
CA ASP A 205 -15.21 -3.30 -0.04
C ASP A 205 -15.05 -2.59 -1.41
N ILE A 206 -14.74 -1.29 -1.42
CA ILE A 206 -14.47 -0.51 -2.64
C ILE A 206 -13.27 -1.06 -3.42
N MET A 207 -12.18 -1.38 -2.72
CA MET A 207 -10.98 -1.93 -3.36
C MET A 207 -11.23 -3.32 -3.94
N GLU A 208 -12.03 -4.14 -3.27
CA GLU A 208 -12.40 -5.47 -3.75
C GLU A 208 -13.28 -5.39 -5.00
N GLU A 209 -14.31 -4.52 -5.00
CA GLU A 209 -15.13 -4.25 -6.19
C GLU A 209 -14.29 -3.71 -7.35
N PHE A 210 -13.33 -2.86 -7.08
CA PHE A 210 -12.41 -2.36 -8.11
C PHE A 210 -11.52 -3.48 -8.63
N LYS A 211 -10.93 -4.31 -7.78
CA LYS A 211 -10.10 -5.46 -8.16
C LYS A 211 -10.89 -6.48 -9.02
N GLU A 212 -12.16 -6.70 -8.71
CA GLU A 212 -13.04 -7.62 -9.44
C GLU A 212 -13.56 -7.03 -10.76
N GLY A 213 -13.22 -5.79 -11.11
CA GLY A 213 -13.70 -5.14 -12.34
C GLY A 213 -15.16 -4.67 -12.28
N LYS A 214 -15.76 -4.63 -11.09
CA LYS A 214 -17.13 -4.13 -10.88
C LYS A 214 -17.22 -2.60 -10.88
N THR A 215 -16.11 -1.93 -10.71
CA THR A 215 -15.97 -0.46 -10.76
C THR A 215 -15.05 -0.09 -11.91
N ASP A 216 -15.48 0.81 -12.78
CA ASP A 216 -14.73 1.24 -13.98
C ASP A 216 -13.70 2.33 -13.64
N ILE A 217 -14.09 3.29 -12.80
CA ILE A 217 -13.27 4.44 -12.44
C ILE A 217 -13.24 4.57 -10.91
N LEU A 218 -12.07 4.53 -10.33
CA LEU A 218 -11.86 4.78 -8.91
C LEU A 218 -11.20 6.15 -8.69
N ILE A 219 -11.90 7.04 -8.00
CA ILE A 219 -11.40 8.36 -7.60
C ILE A 219 -10.95 8.28 -6.15
N SER A 220 -9.72 8.70 -5.87
CA SER A 220 -9.15 8.64 -4.52
C SER A 220 -8.39 9.91 -4.17
N THR A 221 -8.34 10.24 -2.89
CA THR A 221 -7.30 11.13 -2.33
C THR A 221 -6.00 10.34 -2.13
N THR A 222 -4.91 11.03 -2.06
CA THR A 222 -3.59 10.47 -1.68
C THR A 222 -3.55 9.97 -0.24
#